data_505e10e3d7e8018c84d766f88fa49c1c
#
_entry.id   505e10e3d7e8018c84d766f88fa49c1c
#
_cell.length_a   1.000
_cell.length_b   1.000
_cell.length_c   1.000
_cell.angle_alpha   90.00
_cell.angle_beta   90.00
_cell.angle_gamma   90.00
#
_symmetry.space_group_name_H-M   'P 1'
#
loop_
_entity.id
_entity.type
_entity.pdbx_description
1 polymer ?
#
loop_
_entity_poly.entity_id
_entity_poly.type
_entity_poly.pdbx_seq_one_letter_code
_entity_poly.pdbx_strand_id
1 'polypeptide(L)'
;WQVLPIGPTGYGDSPYQSFPSNAGNPYFIDLDDLCAEGYLKKDEYVNEKWGSDPGRVDYGQLYASRFPVLRKAVARIAEVRPEGYHTFLRDNAYWLNDYALFMAEKDAHGGQAYTTWEEDIRMHRRDALVSERVRLQKDVDFYIGIQYLFFMQWKKMKEYAHSHGVGLIGDVPIYVSPDSSDIWGSPQYFQLDE
;
A
#
# COMPACT_ATOMS: atom_id res chain seq x y z
N TRP A 1 -11.06 -15.31 14.78
CA TRP A 1 -10.65 -13.96 15.09
C TRP A 1 -11.23 -12.99 14.07
N GLN A 2 -12.01 -12.00 14.52
CA GLN A 2 -12.55 -10.94 13.69
C GLN A 2 -11.57 -9.77 13.69
N VAL A 3 -11.30 -9.22 12.50
CA VAL A 3 -10.40 -8.08 12.28
C VAL A 3 -11.12 -6.97 11.52
N LEU A 4 -10.73 -5.73 11.75
CA LEU A 4 -11.16 -4.56 10.94
C LEU A 4 -10.57 -4.65 9.54
N PRO A 5 -11.02 -3.78 8.59
CA PRO A 5 -10.38 -3.70 7.28
C PRO A 5 -8.86 -3.50 7.42
N ILE A 6 -8.09 -4.29 6.69
CA ILE A 6 -6.62 -4.31 6.77
C ILE A 6 -5.95 -3.37 5.76
N GLY A 7 -6.73 -2.57 5.07
CA GLY A 7 -6.25 -1.60 4.09
C GLY A 7 -5.55 -0.39 4.72
N PRO A 8 -4.83 0.40 3.91
CA PRO A 8 -4.26 1.66 4.35
C PRO A 8 -5.35 2.58 4.90
N THR A 9 -5.04 3.33 5.95
CA THR A 9 -5.93 4.37 6.45
C THR A 9 -5.90 5.60 5.54
N GLY A 10 -7.07 6.17 5.29
CA GLY A 10 -7.22 7.41 4.53
C GLY A 10 -7.47 8.61 5.44
N TYR A 11 -8.36 9.50 5.02
CA TYR A 11 -8.73 10.69 5.79
C TYR A 11 -9.31 10.31 7.18
N GLY A 12 -8.84 11.01 8.21
CA GLY A 12 -9.25 10.78 9.58
C GLY A 12 -8.74 9.45 10.16
N ASP A 13 -7.72 8.86 9.54
CA ASP A 13 -7.07 7.63 9.96
C ASP A 13 -8.04 6.43 10.10
N SER A 14 -9.17 6.49 9.38
CA SER A 14 -10.19 5.44 9.39
C SER A 14 -9.80 4.29 8.44
N PRO A 15 -9.88 3.02 8.89
CA PRO A 15 -9.67 1.87 8.02
C PRO A 15 -10.80 1.67 7.01
N TYR A 16 -11.94 2.35 7.19
CA TYR A 16 -13.08 2.30 6.27
C TYR A 16 -13.02 3.36 5.15
N GLN A 17 -12.06 4.27 5.19
CA GLN A 17 -11.82 5.29 4.16
C GLN A 17 -10.45 5.09 3.53
N SER A 18 -10.23 3.92 2.95
CA SER A 18 -8.98 3.58 2.28
C SER A 18 -8.96 4.13 0.85
N PHE A 19 -7.80 4.55 0.38
CA PHE A 19 -7.58 4.91 -1.02
C PHE A 19 -7.66 3.69 -1.97
N PRO A 20 -7.27 2.46 -1.58
CA PRO A 20 -7.48 1.24 -2.34
C PRO A 20 -8.23 0.20 -1.52
N SER A 21 -9.18 -0.51 -2.14
CA SER A 21 -9.92 -1.61 -1.48
C SER A 21 -9.09 -2.89 -1.33
N ASN A 22 -8.13 -3.13 -2.23
CA ASN A 22 -7.38 -4.39 -2.28
C ASN A 22 -6.01 -4.32 -1.60
N ALA A 23 -5.50 -3.13 -1.28
CA ALA A 23 -4.17 -2.98 -0.71
C ALA A 23 -4.13 -3.24 0.80
N GLY A 24 -3.02 -3.79 1.25
CA GLY A 24 -2.72 -3.93 2.68
C GLY A 24 -2.09 -2.68 3.27
N ASN A 25 -2.31 -2.46 4.58
CA ASN A 25 -1.78 -1.33 5.30
C ASN A 25 -0.27 -1.46 5.54
N PRO A 26 0.58 -0.58 4.99
CA PRO A 26 2.03 -0.64 5.18
C PRO A 26 2.47 -0.52 6.65
N TYR A 27 1.62 0.06 7.50
CA TYR A 27 1.92 0.18 8.94
C TYR A 27 1.90 -1.15 9.68
N PHE A 28 1.28 -2.19 9.12
CA PHE A 28 1.27 -3.55 9.69
C PHE A 28 2.49 -4.40 9.28
N ILE A 29 3.34 -3.91 8.39
CA ILE A 29 4.56 -4.63 8.01
C ILE A 29 5.51 -4.67 9.21
N ASP A 30 5.86 -5.85 9.69
CA ASP A 30 6.81 -6.05 10.77
C ASP A 30 8.25 -5.84 10.29
N LEU A 31 8.96 -4.90 10.92
CA LEU A 31 10.33 -4.55 10.53
C LEU A 31 11.36 -5.55 11.07
N ASP A 32 11.07 -6.19 12.21
CA ASP A 32 11.93 -7.23 12.78
C ASP A 32 11.89 -8.49 11.90
N ASP A 33 10.73 -8.84 11.36
CA ASP A 33 10.58 -9.93 10.39
C ASP A 33 11.34 -9.63 9.09
N LEU A 34 11.24 -8.37 8.58
CA LEU A 34 12.04 -7.95 7.42
C LEU A 34 13.56 -8.01 7.69
N CYS A 35 13.98 -7.73 8.92
CA CYS A 35 15.38 -7.85 9.31
C CYS A 35 15.82 -9.33 9.36
N ALA A 36 14.99 -10.20 9.92
CA ALA A 36 15.24 -11.64 9.96
C ALA A 36 15.35 -12.26 8.56
N GLU A 37 14.58 -11.74 7.60
CA GLU A 37 14.60 -12.17 6.19
C GLU A 37 15.71 -11.49 5.34
N GLY A 38 16.48 -10.57 5.93
CA GLY A 38 17.59 -9.88 5.27
C GLY A 38 17.19 -8.69 4.39
N TYR A 39 15.91 -8.26 4.42
CA TYR A 39 15.44 -7.08 3.69
C TYR A 39 15.73 -5.77 4.41
N LEU A 40 15.99 -5.82 5.74
CA LEU A 40 16.45 -4.68 6.53
C LEU A 40 17.63 -5.05 7.41
N LYS A 41 18.39 -4.05 7.86
CA LYS A 41 19.36 -4.18 8.94
C LYS A 41 18.79 -3.52 10.20
N LYS A 42 19.14 -4.06 11.38
CA LYS A 42 18.59 -3.57 12.65
C LYS A 42 18.88 -2.08 12.90
N ASP A 43 20.06 -1.61 12.52
CA ASP A 43 20.49 -0.21 12.67
C ASP A 43 19.74 0.76 11.76
N GLU A 44 19.01 0.27 10.76
CA GLU A 44 18.26 1.10 9.83
C GLU A 44 16.89 1.56 10.36
N TYR A 45 16.40 0.99 11.47
CA TYR A 45 15.10 1.33 12.03
C TYR A 45 15.02 1.35 13.56
N VAL A 46 15.99 0.75 14.29
CA VAL A 46 15.93 0.63 15.75
C VAL A 46 15.93 1.98 16.48
N ASN A 47 16.52 3.01 15.88
CA ASN A 47 16.59 4.36 16.46
C ASN A 47 15.52 5.32 15.90
N GLU A 48 14.65 4.83 15.01
CA GLU A 48 13.59 5.66 14.44
C GLU A 48 12.50 5.94 15.50
N LYS A 49 11.90 7.12 15.39
CA LYS A 49 10.81 7.54 16.27
C LYS A 49 9.48 7.23 15.59
N TRP A 50 8.65 6.47 16.25
CA TRP A 50 7.32 6.05 15.74
C TRP A 50 6.16 6.86 16.33
N GLY A 51 6.44 7.74 17.29
CA GLY A 51 5.52 8.58 18.01
C GLY A 51 6.09 8.93 19.38
N SER A 52 5.43 9.83 20.10
CA SER A 52 5.87 10.30 21.43
C SER A 52 5.11 9.64 22.58
N ASP A 53 3.94 9.05 22.31
CA ASP A 53 3.06 8.43 23.31
C ASP A 53 2.81 6.96 22.92
N PRO A 54 3.23 5.98 23.74
CA PRO A 54 3.01 4.56 23.45
C PRO A 54 1.53 4.14 23.50
N GLY A 55 0.66 4.94 24.07
CA GLY A 55 -0.79 4.71 24.13
C GLY A 55 -1.56 5.25 22.93
N ARG A 56 -0.91 5.95 21.99
CA ARG A 56 -1.55 6.60 20.86
C ARG A 56 -0.73 6.45 19.58
N VAL A 57 -1.41 6.16 18.47
CA VAL A 57 -0.77 6.14 17.15
C VAL A 57 -0.60 7.57 16.64
N ASP A 58 0.63 7.93 16.28
CA ASP A 58 0.96 9.18 15.59
C ASP A 58 1.16 8.88 14.11
N TYR A 59 0.09 8.97 13.32
CA TYR A 59 0.12 8.65 11.88
C TYR A 59 1.03 9.59 11.09
N GLY A 60 1.13 10.86 11.47
CA GLY A 60 2.05 11.81 10.83
C GLY A 60 3.51 11.40 11.04
N GLN A 61 3.87 11.02 12.26
CA GLN A 61 5.22 10.54 12.58
C GLN A 61 5.50 9.19 11.90
N LEU A 62 4.52 8.28 11.86
CA LEU A 62 4.65 7.00 11.16
C LEU A 62 4.89 7.21 9.66
N TYR A 63 4.12 8.10 9.03
CA TYR A 63 4.31 8.41 7.62
C TYR A 63 5.73 8.94 7.35
N ALA A 64 6.18 9.90 8.16
CA ALA A 64 7.50 10.52 7.99
C ALA A 64 8.67 9.55 8.22
N SER A 65 8.54 8.63 9.17
CA SER A 65 9.66 7.76 9.59
C SER A 65 9.62 6.38 8.91
N ARG A 66 8.42 5.78 8.76
CA ARG A 66 8.29 4.39 8.34
C ARG A 66 8.49 4.18 6.84
N PHE A 67 7.99 5.11 6.02
CA PHE A 67 8.13 5.00 4.57
C PHE A 67 9.58 5.04 4.10
N PRO A 68 10.46 5.92 4.61
CA PRO A 68 11.90 5.86 4.30
C PRO A 68 12.56 4.53 4.66
N VAL A 69 12.17 3.89 5.78
CA VAL A 69 12.66 2.56 6.15
C VAL A 69 12.17 1.49 5.16
N LEU A 70 10.88 1.50 4.84
CA LEU A 70 10.29 0.57 3.88
C LEU A 70 10.89 0.72 2.48
N ARG A 71 11.27 1.93 2.05
CA ARG A 71 11.99 2.15 0.78
C ARG A 71 13.32 1.39 0.73
N LYS A 72 14.04 1.27 1.84
CA LYS A 72 15.29 0.48 1.91
C LYS A 72 15.00 -1.01 1.72
N ALA A 73 13.94 -1.53 2.35
CA ALA A 73 13.54 -2.92 2.21
C ALA A 73 13.11 -3.25 0.76
N VAL A 74 12.30 -2.39 0.16
CA VAL A 74 11.85 -2.56 -1.23
C VAL A 74 13.01 -2.51 -2.22
N ALA A 75 14.00 -1.63 -2.01
CA ALA A 75 15.19 -1.59 -2.86
C ALA A 75 15.93 -2.94 -2.87
N ARG A 76 16.06 -3.60 -1.71
CA ARG A 76 16.67 -4.93 -1.62
C ARG A 76 15.82 -6.03 -2.28
N ILE A 77 14.50 -5.94 -2.19
CA ILE A 77 13.60 -6.86 -2.93
C ILE A 77 13.82 -6.74 -4.44
N ALA A 78 13.94 -5.51 -4.95
CA ALA A 78 14.20 -5.28 -6.37
C ALA A 78 15.52 -5.89 -6.83
N GLU A 79 16.55 -5.94 -5.96
CA GLU A 79 17.85 -6.56 -6.23
C GLU A 79 17.78 -8.10 -6.15
N VAL A 80 17.17 -8.63 -5.09
CA VAL A 80 17.13 -10.08 -4.80
C VAL A 80 16.10 -10.80 -5.67
N ARG A 81 14.97 -10.15 -5.96
CA ARG A 81 13.81 -10.71 -6.68
C ARG A 81 13.42 -12.09 -6.12
N PRO A 82 12.90 -12.13 -4.88
CA PRO A 82 12.62 -13.38 -4.19
C PRO A 82 11.64 -14.26 -4.97
N GLU A 83 11.74 -15.57 -4.74
CA GLU A 83 10.78 -16.53 -5.27
C GLU A 83 9.35 -16.11 -4.87
N GLY A 84 8.42 -16.17 -5.82
CA GLY A 84 7.04 -15.71 -5.59
C GLY A 84 6.78 -14.24 -5.90
N TYR A 85 7.79 -13.36 -6.00
CA TYR A 85 7.57 -11.96 -6.35
C TYR A 85 6.88 -11.80 -7.72
N HIS A 86 7.37 -12.50 -8.75
CA HIS A 86 6.75 -12.49 -10.08
C HIS A 86 5.33 -13.08 -10.08
N THR A 87 5.12 -14.13 -9.28
CA THR A 87 3.79 -14.72 -9.10
C THR A 87 2.84 -13.70 -8.46
N PHE A 88 3.28 -13.01 -7.41
CA PHE A 88 2.51 -11.95 -6.77
C PHE A 88 2.13 -10.84 -7.75
N LEU A 89 3.08 -10.35 -8.56
CA LEU A 89 2.82 -9.32 -9.57
C LEU A 89 1.75 -9.76 -10.58
N ARG A 90 1.88 -10.96 -11.08
CA ARG A 90 0.94 -11.52 -12.07
C ARG A 90 -0.46 -11.68 -11.48
N ASP A 91 -0.54 -12.28 -10.31
CA ASP A 91 -1.82 -12.66 -9.68
C ASP A 91 -2.59 -11.44 -9.16
N ASN A 92 -1.90 -10.32 -8.91
CA ASN A 92 -2.47 -9.07 -8.43
C ASN A 92 -2.49 -7.95 -9.49
N ALA A 93 -2.12 -8.22 -10.73
CA ALA A 93 -1.99 -7.22 -11.79
C ALA A 93 -3.28 -6.43 -12.05
N TYR A 94 -4.45 -7.02 -11.75
CA TYR A 94 -5.78 -6.43 -12.00
C TYR A 94 -6.08 -5.21 -11.12
N TRP A 95 -5.39 -5.02 -10.00
CA TRP A 95 -5.54 -3.86 -9.13
C TRP A 95 -4.22 -3.16 -8.81
N LEU A 96 -3.13 -3.94 -8.68
CA LEU A 96 -1.84 -3.48 -8.17
C LEU A 96 -1.20 -2.40 -9.06
N ASN A 97 -1.39 -2.50 -10.37
CA ASN A 97 -0.82 -1.56 -11.33
C ASN A 97 -1.42 -0.17 -11.21
N ASP A 98 -2.76 -0.09 -11.14
CA ASP A 98 -3.46 1.18 -11.00
C ASP A 98 -3.27 1.77 -9.60
N TYR A 99 -3.31 0.93 -8.56
CA TYR A 99 -2.99 1.34 -7.21
C TYR A 99 -1.61 1.98 -7.09
N ALA A 100 -0.57 1.31 -7.60
CA ALA A 100 0.79 1.80 -7.45
C ALA A 100 1.02 3.12 -8.20
N LEU A 101 0.46 3.26 -9.39
CA LEU A 101 0.52 4.52 -10.13
C LEU A 101 -0.29 5.61 -9.45
N PHE A 102 -1.51 5.32 -8.99
CA PHE A 102 -2.34 6.26 -8.24
C PHE A 102 -1.61 6.81 -7.01
N MET A 103 -0.97 5.95 -6.22
CA MET A 103 -0.24 6.38 -5.02
C MET A 103 1.02 7.19 -5.37
N ALA A 104 1.71 6.84 -6.44
CA ALA A 104 2.85 7.61 -6.93
C ALA A 104 2.42 9.00 -7.42
N GLU A 105 1.29 9.10 -8.10
CA GLU A 105 0.68 10.38 -8.51
C GLU A 105 0.22 11.19 -7.29
N LYS A 106 -0.37 10.55 -6.27
CA LYS A 106 -0.74 11.21 -5.01
C LYS A 106 0.48 11.88 -4.37
N ASP A 107 1.61 11.18 -4.31
CA ASP A 107 2.86 11.74 -3.77
C ASP A 107 3.35 12.91 -4.63
N ALA A 108 3.34 12.76 -5.95
CA ALA A 108 3.78 13.79 -6.90
C ALA A 108 2.92 15.07 -6.84
N HIS A 109 1.63 14.92 -6.50
CA HIS A 109 0.67 16.02 -6.34
C HIS A 109 0.49 16.46 -4.88
N GLY A 110 1.41 16.09 -3.98
CA GLY A 110 1.37 16.50 -2.57
C GLY A 110 0.13 16.02 -1.81
N GLY A 111 -0.42 14.86 -2.17
CA GLY A 111 -1.58 14.25 -1.52
C GLY A 111 -2.93 14.79 -2.00
N GLN A 112 -2.97 15.68 -2.99
CA GLN A 112 -4.21 16.24 -3.52
C GLN A 112 -5.10 15.16 -4.14
N ALA A 113 -6.43 15.39 -4.12
CA ALA A 113 -7.39 14.48 -4.71
C ALA A 113 -7.18 14.33 -6.23
N TYR A 114 -7.36 13.12 -6.77
CA TYR A 114 -7.13 12.85 -8.20
C TYR A 114 -8.02 13.72 -9.12
N THR A 115 -9.15 14.18 -8.63
CA THR A 115 -10.06 15.08 -9.35
C THR A 115 -9.43 16.43 -9.69
N THR A 116 -8.31 16.78 -9.04
CA THR A 116 -7.56 18.04 -9.28
C THR A 116 -6.32 17.85 -10.15
N TRP A 117 -6.02 16.61 -10.57
CA TRP A 117 -4.87 16.30 -11.43
C TRP A 117 -5.10 16.76 -12.87
N GLU A 118 -4.06 16.77 -13.68
CA GLU A 118 -4.14 17.05 -15.10
C GLU A 118 -5.18 16.16 -15.78
N GLU A 119 -5.92 16.73 -16.72
CA GLU A 119 -7.10 16.07 -17.31
C GLU A 119 -6.80 14.66 -17.83
N ASP A 120 -5.69 14.49 -18.55
CA ASP A 120 -5.34 13.21 -19.16
C ASP A 120 -5.02 12.13 -18.12
N ILE A 121 -4.42 12.51 -16.98
CA ILE A 121 -4.15 11.60 -15.86
C ILE A 121 -5.45 11.32 -15.09
N ARG A 122 -6.21 12.39 -14.77
CA ARG A 122 -7.50 12.28 -14.09
C ARG A 122 -8.49 11.37 -14.83
N MET A 123 -8.53 11.49 -16.14
CA MET A 123 -9.41 10.70 -17.01
C MET A 123 -8.83 9.34 -17.39
N HIS A 124 -7.76 8.91 -16.72
CA HIS A 124 -7.13 7.61 -16.91
C HIS A 124 -6.75 7.33 -18.38
N ARG A 125 -6.29 8.34 -19.14
CA ARG A 125 -5.94 8.18 -20.56
C ARG A 125 -4.65 7.38 -20.71
N ARG A 126 -4.72 6.32 -21.51
CA ARG A 126 -3.66 5.32 -21.65
C ARG A 126 -2.27 5.91 -21.92
N ASP A 127 -2.16 6.86 -22.85
CA ASP A 127 -0.85 7.41 -23.25
C ASP A 127 -0.24 8.26 -22.13
N ALA A 128 -1.07 9.01 -21.40
CA ALA A 128 -0.64 9.75 -20.20
C ALA A 128 -0.15 8.78 -19.12
N LEU A 129 -0.90 7.72 -18.84
CA LEU A 129 -0.51 6.73 -17.82
C LEU A 129 0.79 6.02 -18.14
N VAL A 130 1.05 5.72 -19.43
CA VAL A 130 2.34 5.13 -19.85
C VAL A 130 3.48 6.11 -19.58
N SER A 131 3.29 7.38 -19.93
CA SER A 131 4.31 8.43 -19.68
C SER A 131 4.57 8.64 -18.19
N GLU A 132 3.50 8.73 -17.39
CA GLU A 132 3.59 8.92 -15.95
C GLU A 132 4.22 7.72 -15.25
N ARG A 133 3.90 6.50 -15.65
CA ARG A 133 4.55 5.31 -15.12
C ARG A 133 6.07 5.32 -15.35
N VAL A 134 6.54 5.81 -16.49
CA VAL A 134 7.96 5.98 -16.75
C VAL A 134 8.56 7.08 -15.88
N ARG A 135 7.87 8.22 -15.77
CA ARG A 135 8.31 9.36 -14.94
C ARG A 135 8.42 8.99 -13.47
N LEU A 136 7.44 8.25 -12.95
CA LEU A 136 7.32 7.89 -11.54
C LEU A 136 7.76 6.44 -11.23
N GLN A 137 8.52 5.81 -12.11
CA GLN A 137 8.86 4.39 -12.02
C GLN A 137 9.36 3.96 -10.64
N LYS A 138 10.22 4.77 -10.01
CA LYS A 138 10.78 4.46 -8.68
C LYS A 138 9.71 4.43 -7.58
N ASP A 139 8.74 5.32 -7.64
CA ASP A 139 7.65 5.38 -6.67
C ASP A 139 6.61 4.30 -6.93
N VAL A 140 6.30 4.03 -8.20
CA VAL A 140 5.48 2.89 -8.61
C VAL A 140 6.08 1.58 -8.11
N ASP A 141 7.37 1.35 -8.33
CA ASP A 141 8.07 0.15 -7.85
C ASP A 141 8.06 0.06 -6.31
N PHE A 142 8.17 1.19 -5.64
CA PHE A 142 8.06 1.26 -4.19
C PHE A 142 6.67 0.81 -3.71
N TYR A 143 5.58 1.35 -4.28
CA TYR A 143 4.22 0.98 -3.88
C TYR A 143 3.89 -0.48 -4.21
N ILE A 144 4.38 -1.01 -5.31
CA ILE A 144 4.31 -2.45 -5.61
C ILE A 144 5.06 -3.27 -4.56
N GLY A 145 6.28 -2.86 -4.22
CA GLY A 145 7.15 -3.58 -3.29
C GLY A 145 6.58 -3.65 -1.88
N ILE A 146 6.01 -2.55 -1.35
CA ILE A 146 5.40 -2.58 -0.02
C ILE A 146 4.17 -3.48 0.04
N GLN A 147 3.40 -3.59 -1.04
CA GLN A 147 2.29 -4.54 -1.09
C GLN A 147 2.78 -5.99 -1.10
N TYR A 148 3.84 -6.28 -1.84
CA TYR A 148 4.47 -7.61 -1.77
C TYR A 148 4.90 -7.95 -0.34
N LEU A 149 5.60 -7.04 0.36
CA LEU A 149 6.03 -7.23 1.75
C LEU A 149 4.84 -7.47 2.69
N PHE A 150 3.80 -6.68 2.56
CA PHE A 150 2.58 -6.85 3.36
C PHE A 150 1.95 -8.23 3.14
N PHE A 151 1.70 -8.61 1.90
CA PHE A 151 1.01 -9.87 1.59
C PHE A 151 1.84 -11.11 1.91
N MET A 152 3.17 -11.01 1.84
CA MET A 152 4.08 -12.07 2.29
C MET A 152 3.91 -12.33 3.79
N GLN A 153 3.93 -11.29 4.62
CA GLN A 153 3.75 -11.42 6.07
C GLN A 153 2.30 -11.77 6.44
N TRP A 154 1.31 -11.19 5.74
CA TRP A 154 -0.09 -11.53 5.93
C TRP A 154 -0.37 -13.01 5.67
N LYS A 155 0.23 -13.58 4.62
CA LYS A 155 0.14 -15.01 4.32
C LYS A 155 0.69 -15.85 5.45
N LYS A 156 1.90 -15.56 5.94
CA LYS A 156 2.52 -16.26 7.09
C LYS A 156 1.64 -16.22 8.33
N MET A 157 1.10 -15.05 8.67
CA MET A 157 0.22 -14.88 9.83
C MET A 157 -1.06 -15.70 9.69
N LYS A 158 -1.68 -15.71 8.51
CA LYS A 158 -2.86 -16.54 8.23
C LYS A 158 -2.56 -18.04 8.35
N GLU A 159 -1.46 -18.49 7.78
CA GLU A 159 -1.03 -19.89 7.87
C GLU A 159 -0.79 -20.31 9.32
N TYR A 160 -0.14 -19.45 10.11
CA TYR A 160 0.07 -19.68 11.55
C TYR A 160 -1.27 -19.77 12.29
N ALA A 161 -2.19 -18.83 12.11
CA ALA A 161 -3.50 -18.86 12.75
C ALA A 161 -4.28 -20.14 12.40
N HIS A 162 -4.32 -20.49 11.12
CA HIS A 162 -5.02 -21.70 10.65
C HIS A 162 -4.40 -22.97 11.22
N SER A 163 -3.08 -23.07 11.33
CA SER A 163 -2.42 -24.24 11.91
C SER A 163 -2.74 -24.43 13.40
N HIS A 164 -3.19 -23.37 14.08
CA HIS A 164 -3.65 -23.39 15.46
C HIS A 164 -5.19 -23.45 15.59
N GLY A 165 -5.91 -23.75 14.51
CA GLY A 165 -7.36 -23.86 14.51
C GLY A 165 -8.12 -22.53 14.60
N VAL A 166 -7.44 -21.40 14.34
CA VAL A 166 -8.03 -20.05 14.38
C VAL A 166 -8.41 -19.61 12.98
N GLY A 167 -9.71 -19.48 12.69
CA GLY A 167 -10.22 -18.84 11.48
C GLY A 167 -10.17 -17.32 11.57
N LEU A 168 -10.00 -16.65 10.45
CA LEU A 168 -10.05 -15.18 10.33
C LEU A 168 -11.36 -14.76 9.68
N ILE A 169 -12.04 -13.80 10.30
CA ILE A 169 -13.21 -13.11 9.75
C ILE A 169 -12.76 -11.68 9.45
N GLY A 170 -12.65 -11.36 8.16
CA GLY A 170 -12.31 -10.01 7.71
C GLY A 170 -13.51 -9.08 7.76
N ASP A 171 -13.24 -7.83 7.47
CA ASP A 171 -14.22 -6.77 7.27
C ASP A 171 -13.85 -5.98 6.02
N VAL A 172 -14.86 -5.43 5.34
CA VAL A 172 -14.68 -4.61 4.15
C VAL A 172 -15.50 -3.32 4.27
N PRO A 173 -14.97 -2.18 3.80
CA PRO A 173 -15.76 -0.96 3.69
C PRO A 173 -16.99 -1.17 2.80
N ILE A 174 -18.16 -0.68 3.23
CA ILE A 174 -19.39 -0.73 2.42
C ILE A 174 -19.29 0.23 1.22
N TYR A 175 -18.62 1.36 1.42
CA TYR A 175 -18.40 2.37 0.40
C TYR A 175 -16.92 2.52 0.10
N VAL A 176 -16.61 2.77 -1.17
CA VAL A 176 -15.27 3.11 -1.63
C VAL A 176 -15.06 4.61 -1.44
N SER A 177 -13.86 5.02 -1.04
CA SER A 177 -13.53 6.45 -0.97
C SER A 177 -13.67 7.10 -2.35
N PRO A 178 -14.31 8.29 -2.47
CA PRO A 178 -14.34 9.02 -3.73
C PRO A 178 -12.96 9.31 -4.32
N ASP A 179 -11.97 9.52 -3.46
CA ASP A 179 -10.58 9.70 -3.84
C ASP A 179 -9.83 8.38 -3.63
N SER A 180 -9.99 7.46 -4.59
CA SER A 180 -9.40 6.12 -4.52
C SER A 180 -8.93 5.61 -5.87
N SER A 181 -7.96 4.69 -5.85
CA SER A 181 -7.52 3.98 -7.05
C SER A 181 -8.61 3.12 -7.67
N ASP A 182 -9.59 2.69 -6.88
CA ASP A 182 -10.72 1.90 -7.37
C ASP A 182 -11.60 2.73 -8.31
N ILE A 183 -11.97 3.94 -7.89
CA ILE A 183 -12.80 4.83 -8.72
C ILE A 183 -11.98 5.37 -9.90
N TRP A 184 -10.74 5.80 -9.66
CA TRP A 184 -9.87 6.33 -10.70
C TRP A 184 -9.57 5.30 -11.80
N GLY A 185 -9.27 4.04 -11.42
CA GLY A 185 -8.93 2.97 -12.35
C GLY A 185 -10.14 2.29 -13.01
N SER A 186 -11.32 2.39 -12.38
CA SER A 186 -12.52 1.66 -12.84
C SER A 186 -13.80 2.47 -12.67
N PRO A 187 -13.88 3.72 -13.18
CA PRO A 187 -15.00 4.63 -12.94
C PRO A 187 -16.34 4.08 -13.45
N GLN A 188 -16.33 3.16 -14.42
CA GLN A 188 -17.53 2.56 -15.01
C GLN A 188 -18.38 1.75 -14.02
N TYR A 189 -17.84 1.41 -12.86
CA TYR A 189 -18.57 0.66 -11.81
C TYR A 189 -19.24 1.57 -10.79
N PHE A 190 -19.07 2.88 -10.91
CA PHE A 190 -19.53 3.85 -9.92
C PHE A 190 -20.47 4.88 -10.56
N GLN A 191 -21.43 5.36 -9.78
CA GLN A 191 -22.26 6.50 -10.17
C GLN A 191 -21.53 7.77 -9.76
N LEU A 192 -20.87 8.39 -10.71
CA LEU A 192 -20.14 9.64 -10.54
C LEU A 192 -20.97 10.78 -11.11
N ASP A 193 -21.03 11.90 -10.41
CA ASP A 193 -21.59 13.15 -10.93
C ASP A 193 -20.65 13.68 -12.02
N GLU A 194 -21.25 14.27 -13.10
CA GLU A 194 -20.51 14.85 -14.23
C GLU A 194 -19.71 16.10 -13.85
#